data_4d30b03c3ca71832e8f377696a1a5c29
#
_entry.id   4d30b03c3ca71832e8f377696a1a5c29
#
_cell.length_a   1.000
_cell.length_b   1.000
_cell.length_c   1.000
_cell.angle_alpha   90.00
_cell.angle_beta   90.00
_cell.angle_gamma   90.00
#
_symmetry.space_group_name_H-M   'P 1'
#
loop_
_entity.id
_entity.type
_entity.pdbx_description
1 polymer ?
#
loop_
_entity_poly.entity_id
_entity_poly.type
_entity_poly.pdbx_seq_one_letter_code
_entity_poly.pdbx_strand_id
1 'polypeptide(L)'
;MTADTLKTTRVQELYQDFLSGKLINKQEAAEQYYVNVRSIQRDIDSIRDFLSEQCAKEGIVRKIEYDKKENGYRLVTQEVEQLSKGEVLALCKILLESRAFTKEQVEKQLQIILNLCVSQKEKADI
;
A
#
# COMPACT_ATOMS: atom_id res chain seq x y z
N MET A 1 -19.65 -9.30 -24.20
CA MET A 1 -18.97 -8.61 -23.13
C MET A 1 -19.04 -7.10 -23.30
N THR A 2 -19.32 -6.37 -22.24
CA THR A 2 -19.31 -4.92 -22.27
C THR A 2 -17.88 -4.40 -22.16
N ALA A 3 -17.63 -3.16 -22.56
CA ALA A 3 -16.34 -2.52 -22.43
C ALA A 3 -15.88 -2.47 -20.97
N ASP A 4 -16.82 -2.29 -20.03
CA ASP A 4 -16.53 -2.26 -18.60
C ASP A 4 -16.03 -3.61 -18.08
N THR A 5 -16.61 -4.71 -18.56
CA THR A 5 -16.16 -6.07 -18.21
C THR A 5 -14.74 -6.32 -18.68
N LEU A 6 -14.42 -5.90 -19.91
CA LEU A 6 -13.08 -6.04 -20.47
C LEU A 6 -12.06 -5.22 -19.67
N LYS A 7 -12.44 -3.99 -19.28
CA LYS A 7 -11.58 -3.14 -18.47
C LYS A 7 -11.31 -3.76 -17.09
N THR A 8 -12.34 -4.27 -16.44
CA THR A 8 -12.23 -4.92 -15.13
C THR A 8 -11.30 -6.14 -15.20
N THR A 9 -11.46 -6.98 -16.21
CA THR A 9 -10.61 -8.15 -16.42
C THR A 9 -9.16 -7.73 -16.63
N ARG A 10 -8.93 -6.70 -17.44
CA ARG A 10 -7.59 -6.19 -17.72
C ARG A 10 -6.91 -5.68 -16.43
N VAL A 11 -7.63 -4.89 -15.62
CA VAL A 11 -7.08 -4.37 -14.37
C VAL A 11 -6.73 -5.51 -13.41
N GLN A 12 -7.59 -6.52 -13.31
CA GLN A 12 -7.33 -7.70 -12.48
C GLN A 12 -6.09 -8.47 -12.94
N GLU A 13 -5.94 -8.67 -14.23
CA GLU A 13 -4.77 -9.36 -14.79
C GLU A 13 -3.49 -8.58 -14.54
N LEU A 14 -3.52 -7.26 -14.74
CA LEU A 14 -2.37 -6.41 -14.45
C LEU A 14 -1.99 -6.46 -12.97
N TYR A 15 -2.99 -6.42 -12.09
CA TYR A 15 -2.77 -6.53 -10.65
C TYR A 15 -2.12 -7.86 -10.28
N GLN A 16 -2.61 -8.95 -10.83
CA GLN A 16 -2.03 -10.28 -10.61
C GLN A 16 -0.57 -10.35 -11.10
N ASP A 17 -0.30 -9.77 -12.26
CA ASP A 17 1.06 -9.70 -12.80
C ASP A 17 1.99 -8.92 -11.88
N PHE A 18 1.54 -7.78 -11.34
CA PHE A 18 2.32 -7.01 -10.37
C PHE A 18 2.59 -7.82 -9.10
N LEU A 19 1.58 -8.53 -8.58
CA LEU A 19 1.74 -9.35 -7.39
C LEU A 19 2.74 -10.50 -7.59
N SER A 20 2.81 -11.04 -8.80
CA SER A 20 3.76 -12.11 -9.14
C SER A 20 5.19 -11.61 -9.34
N GLY A 21 5.41 -10.31 -9.26
CA GLY A 21 6.74 -9.71 -9.45
C GLY A 21 7.09 -9.38 -10.89
N LYS A 22 6.12 -9.46 -11.79
CA LYS A 22 6.34 -9.19 -13.20
C LYS A 22 6.56 -7.70 -13.45
N LEU A 23 7.51 -7.39 -14.31
CA LEU A 23 7.74 -6.04 -14.80
C LEU A 23 6.75 -5.73 -15.92
N ILE A 24 6.05 -4.61 -15.85
CA ILE A 24 5.05 -4.24 -16.84
C ILE A 24 5.49 -2.99 -17.59
N ASN A 25 5.69 -3.14 -18.90
CA ASN A 25 5.93 -2.05 -19.81
C ASN A 25 4.59 -1.58 -20.39
N LYS A 26 4.30 -0.28 -20.31
CA LYS A 26 3.00 0.25 -20.75
C LYS A 26 2.72 -0.01 -22.23
N GLN A 27 3.72 0.12 -23.08
CA GLN A 27 3.54 -0.08 -24.52
C GLN A 27 3.25 -1.54 -24.85
N GLU A 28 3.98 -2.46 -24.22
CA GLU A 28 3.73 -3.90 -24.41
C GLU A 28 2.35 -4.30 -23.89
N ALA A 29 1.95 -3.77 -22.74
CA ALA A 29 0.63 -4.04 -22.19
C ALA A 29 -0.47 -3.48 -23.08
N ALA A 30 -0.28 -2.28 -23.63
CA ALA A 30 -1.24 -1.67 -24.55
C ALA A 30 -1.42 -2.54 -25.81
N GLU A 31 -0.34 -3.09 -26.34
CA GLU A 31 -0.38 -3.99 -27.48
C GLU A 31 -1.07 -5.32 -27.13
N GLN A 32 -0.74 -5.86 -25.96
CA GLN A 32 -1.32 -7.12 -25.48
C GLN A 32 -2.85 -7.04 -25.35
N TYR A 33 -3.36 -5.91 -24.85
CA TYR A 33 -4.79 -5.74 -24.58
C TYR A 33 -5.52 -4.94 -25.66
N TYR A 34 -4.84 -4.57 -26.74
CA TYR A 34 -5.41 -3.80 -27.86
C TYR A 34 -6.06 -2.50 -27.40
N VAL A 35 -5.36 -1.79 -26.50
CA VAL A 35 -5.80 -0.48 -26.00
C VAL A 35 -4.65 0.51 -26.18
N ASN A 36 -4.91 1.81 -25.93
CA ASN A 36 -3.86 2.80 -25.99
C ASN A 36 -3.08 2.84 -24.66
N VAL A 37 -1.89 3.45 -24.69
CA VAL A 37 -1.02 3.56 -23.52
C VAL A 37 -1.71 4.32 -22.38
N ARG A 38 -2.54 5.30 -22.72
CA ARG A 38 -3.28 6.09 -21.74
C ARG A 38 -4.23 5.23 -20.92
N SER A 39 -4.86 4.24 -21.53
CA SER A 39 -5.74 3.29 -20.83
C SER A 39 -4.94 2.45 -19.82
N ILE A 40 -3.75 2.01 -20.20
CA ILE A 40 -2.86 1.27 -19.30
C ILE A 40 -2.41 2.16 -18.14
N GLN A 41 -2.10 3.42 -18.41
CA GLN A 41 -1.72 4.37 -17.35
C GLN A 41 -2.85 4.55 -16.34
N ARG A 42 -4.08 4.67 -16.81
CA ARG A 42 -5.27 4.77 -15.94
C ARG A 42 -5.46 3.52 -15.09
N ASP A 43 -5.21 2.35 -15.69
CA ASP A 43 -5.31 1.08 -14.98
C ASP A 43 -4.26 0.99 -13.86
N ILE A 44 -3.03 1.42 -14.14
CA ILE A 44 -1.96 1.47 -13.14
C ILE A 44 -2.32 2.43 -12.02
N ASP A 45 -2.87 3.61 -12.35
CA ASP A 45 -3.29 4.59 -11.36
C ASP A 45 -4.41 4.04 -10.47
N SER A 46 -5.35 3.30 -11.04
CA SER A 46 -6.42 2.64 -10.28
C SER A 46 -5.85 1.60 -9.31
N ILE A 47 -4.86 0.85 -9.74
CA ILE A 47 -4.18 -0.14 -8.89
C ILE A 47 -3.43 0.59 -7.75
N ARG A 48 -2.77 1.70 -8.04
CA ARG A 48 -2.10 2.51 -7.02
C ARG A 48 -3.06 3.01 -5.95
N ASP A 49 -4.24 3.48 -6.35
CA ASP A 49 -5.27 3.93 -5.41
C ASP A 49 -5.73 2.79 -4.50
N PHE A 50 -5.95 1.63 -5.08
CA PHE A 50 -6.33 0.42 -4.33
C PHE A 50 -5.23 0.03 -3.33
N LEU A 51 -3.96 0.07 -3.74
CA LEU A 51 -2.83 -0.25 -2.88
C LEU A 51 -2.69 0.75 -1.73
N SER A 52 -2.96 2.03 -1.98
CA SER A 52 -2.99 3.06 -0.92
C SER A 52 -4.04 2.76 0.15
N GLU A 53 -5.23 2.37 -0.26
CA GLU A 53 -6.30 2.00 0.66
C GLU A 53 -5.93 0.76 1.48
N GLN A 54 -5.32 -0.22 0.84
CA GLN A 54 -4.85 -1.43 1.52
C GLN A 54 -3.75 -1.12 2.53
N CYS A 55 -2.85 -0.20 2.21
CA CYS A 55 -1.80 0.25 3.12
C CYS A 55 -2.40 0.79 4.42
N ALA A 56 -3.45 1.60 4.31
CA ALA A 56 -4.12 2.17 5.48
C ALA A 56 -4.76 1.11 6.37
N LYS A 57 -5.22 0.01 5.80
CA LYS A 57 -5.88 -1.08 6.54
C LYS A 57 -4.91 -2.11 7.10
N GLU A 58 -3.93 -2.50 6.32
CA GLU A 58 -3.04 -3.62 6.64
C GLU A 58 -1.66 -3.22 7.18
N GLY A 59 -1.29 -1.95 7.04
CA GLY A 59 0.01 -1.47 7.48
C GLY A 59 1.17 -1.94 6.60
N ILE A 60 0.88 -2.48 5.42
CA ILE A 60 1.88 -2.90 4.44
C ILE A 60 1.90 -1.89 3.31
N VAL A 61 3.07 -1.33 3.03
CA VAL A 61 3.23 -0.37 1.94
C VAL A 61 3.61 -1.12 0.66
N ARG A 62 2.71 -1.08 -0.33
CA ARG A 62 2.97 -1.60 -1.67
C ARG A 62 2.89 -0.44 -2.64
N LYS A 63 3.94 -0.26 -3.43
CA LYS A 63 4.03 0.84 -4.40
C LYS A 63 4.39 0.30 -5.76
N ILE A 64 3.89 0.95 -6.79
CA ILE A 64 4.29 0.67 -8.16
C ILE A 64 5.32 1.72 -8.55
N GLU A 65 6.55 1.28 -8.78
CA GLU A 65 7.67 2.13 -9.13
C GLU A 65 8.10 1.89 -10.57
N TYR A 66 8.54 2.95 -11.23
CA TYR A 66 9.09 2.86 -12.58
C TYR A 66 10.59 2.58 -12.52
N ASP A 67 11.02 1.53 -13.20
CA ASP A 67 12.42 1.15 -13.33
C ASP A 67 12.95 1.61 -14.69
N LYS A 68 13.81 2.62 -14.69
CA LYS A 68 14.37 3.17 -15.93
C LYS A 68 15.25 2.18 -16.68
N LYS A 69 15.99 1.34 -15.97
CA LYS A 69 16.89 0.35 -16.58
C LYS A 69 16.12 -0.71 -17.33
N GLU A 70 15.05 -1.21 -16.71
CA GLU A 70 14.21 -2.26 -17.29
C GLU A 70 13.09 -1.70 -18.15
N ASN A 71 12.88 -0.40 -18.13
CA ASN A 71 11.82 0.31 -18.86
C ASN A 71 10.44 -0.29 -18.57
N GLY A 72 10.09 -0.32 -17.29
CA GLY A 72 8.79 -0.86 -16.89
C GLY A 72 8.44 -0.56 -15.45
N TYR A 73 7.22 -0.90 -15.09
CA TYR A 73 6.70 -0.71 -13.74
C TYR A 73 6.75 -2.01 -12.95
N ARG A 74 7.08 -1.90 -11.69
CA ARG A 74 7.25 -3.03 -10.78
C ARG A 74 6.58 -2.73 -9.44
N LEU A 75 5.97 -3.75 -8.86
CA LEU A 75 5.43 -3.64 -7.50
C LEU A 75 6.55 -3.83 -6.49
N VAL A 76 6.69 -2.87 -5.58
CA VAL A 76 7.65 -2.94 -4.48
C VAL A 76 6.86 -2.99 -3.17
N THR A 77 7.15 -3.98 -2.34
CA THR A 77 6.53 -4.13 -1.03
C THR A 77 7.53 -3.73 0.04
N GLN A 78 7.13 -2.80 0.90
CA GLN A 78 7.91 -2.41 2.06
C GLN A 78 7.09 -2.69 3.30
N GLU A 79 7.67 -3.43 4.24
CA GLU A 79 7.06 -3.56 5.55
C GLU A 79 7.27 -2.25 6.30
N VAL A 80 6.19 -1.72 6.87
CA VAL A 80 6.31 -0.56 7.75
C VAL A 80 7.10 -1.01 8.97
N GLU A 81 8.19 -0.31 9.28
CA GLU A 81 8.94 -0.58 10.49
C GLU A 81 8.00 -0.46 11.68
N GLN A 82 7.85 -1.56 12.40
CA GLN A 82 7.01 -1.57 13.57
C GLN A 82 7.78 -1.00 14.75
N LEU A 83 7.10 -0.20 15.54
CA LEU A 83 7.70 0.40 16.71
C LEU A 83 8.06 -0.67 17.73
N SER A 84 9.24 -0.58 18.31
CA SER A 84 9.64 -1.45 19.40
C SER A 84 8.83 -1.11 20.65
N LYS A 85 8.78 -2.03 21.60
CA LYS A 85 8.08 -1.83 22.88
C LYS A 85 8.59 -0.58 23.60
N GLY A 86 9.91 -0.37 23.61
CA GLY A 86 10.52 0.81 24.20
C GLY A 86 10.12 2.11 23.51
N GLU A 87 10.05 2.10 22.18
CA GLU A 87 9.62 3.26 21.40
C GLU A 87 8.16 3.58 21.66
N VAL A 88 7.30 2.57 21.77
CA VAL A 88 5.87 2.75 22.09
C VAL A 88 5.74 3.40 23.47
N LEU A 89 6.46 2.90 24.46
CA LEU A 89 6.44 3.46 25.82
C LEU A 89 6.91 4.91 25.84
N ALA A 90 7.97 5.22 25.09
CA ALA A 90 8.51 6.58 24.99
C ALA A 90 7.48 7.54 24.37
N LEU A 91 6.83 7.12 23.28
CA LEU A 91 5.80 7.91 22.62
C LEU A 91 4.58 8.13 23.53
N CYS A 92 4.15 7.10 24.24
CA CYS A 92 3.05 7.21 25.19
C CYS A 92 3.37 8.20 26.30
N LYS A 93 4.59 8.17 26.82
CA LYS A 93 5.04 9.10 27.85
C LYS A 93 5.03 10.55 27.36
N ILE A 94 5.54 10.78 26.14
CA ILE A 94 5.55 12.10 25.52
C ILE A 94 4.13 12.64 25.36
N LEU A 95 3.21 11.81 24.88
CA LEU A 95 1.81 12.19 24.68
C LEU A 95 1.12 12.53 26.01
N LEU A 96 1.36 11.72 27.05
CA LEU A 96 0.75 11.94 28.37
C LEU A 96 1.28 13.20 29.04
N GLU A 97 2.54 13.52 28.85
CA GLU A 97 3.17 14.71 29.41
C GLU A 97 2.89 15.97 28.58
N SER A 98 2.45 15.82 27.35
CA SER A 98 2.18 16.95 26.47
C SER A 98 0.87 17.65 26.85
N ARG A 99 0.96 18.95 27.06
CA ARG A 99 -0.22 19.79 27.34
C ARG A 99 -0.83 20.35 26.04
N ALA A 100 -0.23 20.03 24.90
CA ALA A 100 -0.69 20.53 23.60
C ALA A 100 -1.93 19.80 23.10
N PHE A 101 -2.21 18.62 23.66
CA PHE A 101 -3.33 17.79 23.22
C PHE A 101 -4.41 17.70 24.31
N THR A 102 -5.67 17.60 23.88
CA THR A 102 -6.77 17.32 24.79
C THR A 102 -6.70 15.85 25.23
N LYS A 103 -7.40 15.54 26.33
CA LYS A 103 -7.47 14.17 26.83
C LYS A 103 -7.98 13.21 25.76
N GLU A 104 -9.01 13.61 25.01
CA GLU A 104 -9.58 12.80 23.93
C GLU A 104 -8.57 12.56 22.81
N GLN A 105 -7.80 13.57 22.45
CA GLN A 105 -6.76 13.44 21.43
C GLN A 105 -5.67 12.48 21.86
N VAL A 106 -5.23 12.57 23.12
CA VAL A 106 -4.21 11.68 23.68
C VAL A 106 -4.71 10.24 23.68
N GLU A 107 -5.94 10.00 24.14
CA GLU A 107 -6.53 8.67 24.17
C GLU A 107 -6.62 8.06 22.77
N LYS A 108 -7.00 8.86 21.78
CA LYS A 108 -7.09 8.41 20.40
C LYS A 108 -5.72 8.02 19.84
N GLN A 109 -4.69 8.84 20.08
CA GLN A 109 -3.34 8.54 19.62
C GLN A 109 -2.75 7.31 20.32
N LEU A 110 -2.99 7.16 21.61
CA LEU A 110 -2.56 5.99 22.37
C LEU A 110 -3.21 4.72 21.82
N GLN A 111 -4.49 4.78 21.47
CA GLN A 111 -5.20 3.64 20.92
C GLN A 111 -4.59 3.19 19.58
N ILE A 112 -4.22 4.14 18.72
CA ILE A 112 -3.58 3.86 17.44
C ILE A 112 -2.22 3.18 17.68
N ILE A 113 -1.42 3.70 18.59
CA ILE A 113 -0.10 3.14 18.92
C ILE A 113 -0.23 1.73 19.48
N LEU A 114 -1.18 1.51 20.38
CA LEU A 114 -1.43 0.20 20.98
C LEU A 114 -1.89 -0.83 19.95
N ASN A 115 -2.74 -0.42 19.01
CA ASN A 115 -3.20 -1.30 17.94
C ASN A 115 -2.03 -1.75 17.05
N LEU A 116 -1.10 -0.85 16.73
CA LEU A 116 0.10 -1.20 15.97
C LEU A 116 0.98 -2.18 16.74
N CYS A 117 1.11 -1.98 18.06
CA CYS A 117 1.90 -2.86 18.92
C CYS A 117 1.28 -4.26 19.03
N VAL A 118 -0.04 -4.34 19.16
CA VAL A 118 -0.77 -5.62 19.23
C VAL A 118 -0.62 -6.41 17.94
N SER A 119 -0.74 -5.76 16.78
CA SER A 119 -0.53 -6.41 15.47
C SER A 119 0.86 -7.01 15.37
N GLN A 120 1.86 -6.31 15.84
CA GLN A 120 3.25 -6.78 15.84
C GLN A 120 3.41 -8.01 16.75
N LYS A 121 2.80 -7.97 17.93
CA LYS A 121 2.87 -9.07 18.89
C LYS A 121 2.20 -10.34 18.36
N GLU A 122 1.05 -10.19 17.72
CA GLU A 122 0.36 -11.31 17.09
C GLU A 122 1.21 -11.98 16.02
N LYS A 123 1.91 -11.19 15.21
CA LYS A 123 2.82 -11.72 14.19
C LYS A 123 4.03 -12.42 14.78
N ALA A 124 4.51 -11.97 15.92
CA ALA A 124 5.67 -12.55 16.59
C ALA A 124 5.34 -13.89 17.25
N ASP A 125 4.09 -14.08 17.67
CA ASP A 125 3.63 -15.30 18.35
C ASP A 125 3.28 -16.43 17.38
N ILE A 126 3.32 -16.16 16.07
CA ILE A 126 3.13 -17.17 15.04
C ILE A 126 4.49 -17.74 14.63
#